data_53e5b0f3134ba0ff699b5e79b2ec6d55
#
_entry.id   53e5b0f3134ba0ff699b5e79b2ec6d55
#
_cell.length_a   1.000
_cell.length_b   1.000
_cell.length_c   1.000
_cell.angle_alpha   90.00
_cell.angle_beta   90.00
_cell.angle_gamma   90.00
#
_symmetry.space_group_name_H-M   'P 1'
#
loop_
_entity.id
_entity.type
_entity.pdbx_description
1 polymer ?
#
loop_
_entity_poly.entity_id
_entity_poly.type
_entity_poly.pdbx_seq_one_letter_code
_entity_poly.pdbx_strand_id
1 'polypeptide(L)'
;MWPQTSSHAEMMHWLATTDAALTIIGDPINPLAPRSAQNTMVTYCSSRTQNVCGGACTFYNGGATCLNAPNTNCLAATHNVGFCDRAGCGHSCNQLSTCGTRLDNGFCFTPGTRSIIVPPA
;
A
#
# COMPACT_ATOMS: atom_id res chain seq x y z
N MET A 1 -2.47 16.86 12.85
CA MET A 1 -1.52 15.83 12.36
C MET A 1 -2.21 15.01 11.27
N TRP A 2 -1.51 14.80 10.18
CA TRP A 2 -2.05 14.02 9.08
C TRP A 2 -1.86 12.52 9.36
N PRO A 3 -2.88 11.69 9.16
CA PRO A 3 -2.69 10.24 9.26
C PRO A 3 -1.69 9.77 8.20
N GLN A 4 -0.84 8.82 8.59
CA GLN A 4 0.14 8.22 7.69
C GLN A 4 -0.45 7.07 6.88
N THR A 5 -1.69 6.70 7.18
CA THR A 5 -2.40 5.64 6.49
C THR A 5 -3.61 6.20 5.77
N SER A 6 -4.04 5.50 4.73
CA SER A 6 -5.27 5.84 4.00
C SER A 6 -6.47 5.30 4.75
N SER A 7 -7.61 5.98 4.66
CA SER A 7 -8.86 5.40 5.10
C SER A 7 -9.31 4.33 4.11
N HIS A 8 -10.18 3.45 4.56
CA HIS A 8 -10.79 2.45 3.69
C HIS A 8 -11.51 3.13 2.52
N ALA A 9 -12.29 4.17 2.81
CA ALA A 9 -13.04 4.90 1.78
C ALA A 9 -12.11 5.58 0.77
N GLU A 10 -11.03 6.16 1.22
CA GLU A 10 -10.04 6.82 0.34
C GLU A 10 -9.40 5.80 -0.60
N MET A 11 -9.02 4.64 -0.08
CA MET A 11 -8.43 3.57 -0.89
C MET A 11 -9.43 3.06 -1.93
N MET A 12 -10.69 2.83 -1.54
CA MET A 12 -11.72 2.35 -2.45
C MET A 12 -12.03 3.38 -3.54
N HIS A 13 -12.03 4.67 -3.20
CA HIS A 13 -12.22 5.73 -4.17
C HIS A 13 -11.08 5.76 -5.19
N TRP A 14 -9.85 5.64 -4.73
CA TRP A 14 -8.70 5.61 -5.64
C TRP A 14 -8.77 4.42 -6.60
N LEU A 15 -9.12 3.24 -6.09
CA LEU A 15 -9.27 2.04 -6.92
C LEU A 15 -10.32 2.22 -8.01
N ALA A 16 -11.42 2.92 -7.68
CA ALA A 16 -12.52 3.14 -8.62
C ALA A 16 -12.21 4.19 -9.69
N THR A 17 -11.25 5.08 -9.44
CA THR A 17 -11.01 6.25 -10.30
C THR A 17 -9.62 6.29 -10.93
N THR A 18 -8.73 5.35 -10.59
CA THR A 18 -7.36 5.37 -11.09
C THR A 18 -7.26 4.93 -12.54
N ASP A 19 -6.32 5.54 -13.28
CA ASP A 19 -5.95 5.11 -14.62
C ASP A 19 -4.81 4.09 -14.61
N ALA A 20 -4.30 3.72 -13.44
CA ALA A 20 -3.17 2.80 -13.33
C ALA A 20 -3.55 1.39 -13.78
N ALA A 21 -2.57 0.66 -14.32
CA ALA A 21 -2.72 -0.75 -14.63
C ALA A 21 -2.74 -1.52 -13.30
N LEU A 22 -3.86 -2.14 -12.97
CA LEU A 22 -4.13 -2.68 -11.64
C LEU A 22 -4.16 -4.20 -11.65
N THR A 23 -3.36 -4.82 -10.75
CA THR A 23 -3.40 -6.25 -10.45
C THR A 23 -3.95 -6.42 -9.04
N ILE A 24 -4.90 -7.32 -8.86
CA ILE A 24 -5.55 -7.54 -7.57
C ILE A 24 -5.13 -8.90 -7.03
N ILE A 25 -4.62 -8.93 -5.79
CA ILE A 25 -4.19 -10.16 -5.12
C ILE A 25 -4.77 -10.20 -3.70
N GLY A 26 -4.65 -11.37 -3.06
CA GLY A 26 -5.11 -11.56 -1.69
C GLY A 26 -6.57 -11.94 -1.63
N ASP A 27 -7.23 -11.57 -0.53
CA ASP A 27 -8.61 -11.96 -0.27
C ASP A 27 -9.60 -11.04 -0.99
N PRO A 28 -10.79 -11.55 -1.39
CA PRO A 28 -11.82 -10.68 -1.94
C PRO A 28 -12.29 -9.65 -0.91
N ILE A 29 -12.68 -8.48 -1.40
CA ILE A 29 -13.30 -7.48 -0.55
C ILE A 29 -14.73 -7.92 -0.27
N ASN A 30 -15.09 -8.00 1.03
CA ASN A 30 -16.44 -8.30 1.45
C ASN A 30 -17.08 -7.04 2.02
N PRO A 31 -17.96 -6.36 1.27
CA PRO A 31 -18.58 -5.12 1.76
C PRO A 31 -19.52 -5.34 2.95
N LEU A 32 -19.93 -6.59 3.20
CA LEU A 32 -20.79 -6.93 4.32
C LEU A 32 -20.03 -7.29 5.59
N ALA A 33 -18.70 -7.41 5.52
CA ALA A 33 -17.91 -7.76 6.69
C ALA A 33 -17.89 -6.60 7.69
N PRO A 34 -17.94 -6.89 9.01
CA PRO A 34 -17.78 -5.86 10.02
C PRO A 34 -16.41 -5.18 9.87
N ARG A 35 -16.34 -3.89 10.15
CA ARG A 35 -15.08 -3.14 10.06
C ARG A 35 -13.99 -3.75 10.94
N SER A 36 -14.34 -4.23 12.10
CA SER A 36 -13.37 -4.85 13.01
C SER A 36 -12.76 -6.13 12.47
N ALA A 37 -13.38 -6.76 11.48
CA ALA A 37 -12.89 -7.97 10.85
C ALA A 37 -12.25 -7.71 9.49
N GLN A 38 -12.10 -6.45 9.08
CA GLN A 38 -11.51 -6.11 7.79
C GLN A 38 -10.01 -6.33 7.80
N ASN A 39 -9.51 -6.84 6.68
CA ASN A 39 -8.09 -7.02 6.44
C ASN A 39 -7.41 -5.68 6.13
N THR A 40 -6.09 -5.70 6.13
CA THR A 40 -5.30 -4.57 5.69
C THR A 40 -5.34 -4.50 4.16
N MET A 41 -5.59 -3.32 3.63
CA MET A 41 -5.49 -3.06 2.20
C MET A 41 -4.21 -2.30 1.93
N VAL A 42 -3.46 -2.74 0.92
CA VAL A 42 -2.20 -2.13 0.50
C VAL A 42 -2.22 -1.98 -1.02
N THR A 43 -1.88 -0.80 -1.51
CA THR A 43 -1.68 -0.57 -2.94
C THR A 43 -0.26 -0.09 -3.15
N TYR A 44 0.49 -0.75 -4.03
CA TYR A 44 1.86 -0.37 -4.32
C TYR A 44 2.06 -0.29 -5.83
N CYS A 45 2.77 0.75 -6.26
CA CYS A 45 2.86 1.13 -7.67
C CYS A 45 4.31 1.37 -8.08
N SER A 46 4.56 1.20 -9.38
CA SER A 46 5.92 1.27 -9.95
C SER A 46 6.36 2.69 -10.28
N SER A 47 5.45 3.65 -10.41
CA SER A 47 5.78 4.97 -10.93
C SER A 47 5.22 6.08 -10.08
N ARG A 48 6.01 7.15 -9.99
CA ARG A 48 5.57 8.42 -9.45
C ARG A 48 5.74 9.48 -10.51
N THR A 49 4.69 10.27 -10.76
CA THR A 49 4.74 11.43 -11.63
C THR A 49 4.27 12.63 -10.84
N GLN A 50 5.19 13.53 -10.49
CA GLN A 50 4.93 14.63 -9.56
C GLN A 50 4.36 14.10 -8.23
N ASN A 51 3.15 14.42 -7.86
CA ASN A 51 2.53 13.94 -6.62
C ASN A 51 1.57 12.77 -6.82
N VAL A 52 1.60 12.14 -8.00
CA VAL A 52 0.69 11.06 -8.34
C VAL A 52 1.42 9.73 -8.40
N CYS A 53 0.93 8.76 -7.64
CA CYS A 53 1.41 7.38 -7.67
C CYS A 53 0.60 6.60 -8.70
N GLY A 54 1.28 5.89 -9.59
CA GLY A 54 0.60 5.16 -10.65
C GLY A 54 1.53 4.23 -11.42
N GLY A 55 1.21 4.01 -12.69
CA GLY A 55 1.94 3.06 -13.51
C GLY A 55 1.36 1.66 -13.36
N ALA A 56 2.21 0.67 -13.09
CA ALA A 56 1.76 -0.68 -12.78
C ALA A 56 1.56 -0.79 -11.27
N CYS A 57 0.33 -0.99 -10.83
CA CYS A 57 -0.04 -1.05 -9.43
C CYS A 57 -0.58 -2.42 -9.06
N THR A 58 -0.33 -2.83 -7.82
CA THR A 58 -0.91 -4.05 -7.25
C THR A 58 -1.71 -3.66 -6.01
N PHE A 59 -2.92 -4.18 -5.91
CA PHE A 59 -3.77 -4.03 -4.75
C PHE A 59 -3.84 -5.34 -3.99
N TYR A 60 -3.51 -5.31 -2.71
CA TYR A 60 -3.59 -6.45 -1.81
C TYR A 60 -4.63 -6.20 -0.73
N ASN A 61 -5.45 -7.19 -0.46
CA ASN A 61 -6.37 -7.19 0.69
C ASN A 61 -6.18 -8.51 1.42
N GLY A 62 -5.78 -8.45 2.69
CA GLY A 62 -5.55 -9.68 3.44
C GLY A 62 -4.94 -9.44 4.81
N GLY A 63 -4.53 -10.53 5.44
CA GLY A 63 -3.92 -10.51 6.76
C GLY A 63 -2.41 -10.35 6.70
N ALA A 64 -1.76 -10.65 7.82
CA ALA A 64 -0.32 -10.51 7.99
C ALA A 64 0.44 -11.35 6.97
N THR A 65 1.39 -10.73 6.28
CA THR A 65 2.20 -11.41 5.27
C THR A 65 3.40 -10.56 4.88
N CYS A 66 4.31 -11.15 4.15
CA CYS A 66 5.36 -10.42 3.43
C CYS A 66 4.99 -10.40 1.95
N LEU A 67 4.75 -9.21 1.42
CA LEU A 67 4.42 -9.04 0.01
C LEU A 67 5.70 -8.87 -0.80
N ASN A 68 5.79 -9.61 -1.90
CA ASN A 68 6.85 -9.38 -2.87
C ASN A 68 6.44 -8.17 -3.73
N ALA A 69 7.22 -7.11 -3.66
CA ALA A 69 6.86 -5.83 -4.28
C ALA A 69 8.05 -5.25 -5.07
N PRO A 70 8.53 -5.96 -6.10
CA PRO A 70 9.67 -5.47 -6.88
C PRO A 70 9.29 -4.20 -7.64
N ASN A 71 10.27 -3.33 -7.83
CA ASN A 71 10.12 -2.10 -8.61
C ASN A 71 9.05 -1.14 -8.07
N THR A 72 8.80 -1.18 -6.75
CA THR A 72 7.83 -0.31 -6.12
C THR A 72 8.48 1.03 -5.80
N ASN A 73 7.83 2.12 -6.18
CA ASN A 73 8.29 3.47 -5.90
C ASN A 73 7.34 4.27 -5.03
N CYS A 74 6.10 3.82 -4.87
CA CYS A 74 5.15 4.45 -3.95
C CYS A 74 4.09 3.44 -3.52
N LEU A 75 3.54 3.66 -2.32
CA LEU A 75 2.51 2.79 -1.77
C LEU A 75 1.59 3.54 -0.82
N ALA A 76 0.42 2.96 -0.61
CA ALA A 76 -0.54 3.39 0.39
C ALA A 76 -1.13 2.17 1.09
N ALA A 77 -1.56 2.33 2.34
CA ALA A 77 -2.13 1.24 3.10
C ALA A 77 -3.14 1.77 4.13
N THR A 78 -4.09 0.92 4.51
CA THR A 78 -5.11 1.27 5.50
C THR A 78 -4.62 1.09 6.94
N HIS A 79 -3.51 0.39 7.13
CA HIS A 79 -2.83 0.25 8.42
C HIS A 79 -1.35 0.52 8.22
N ASN A 80 -0.63 0.76 9.32
CA ASN A 80 0.80 0.96 9.24
C ASN A 80 1.49 -0.32 8.77
N VAL A 81 2.19 -0.24 7.64
CA VAL A 81 2.96 -1.37 7.08
C VAL A 81 4.44 -0.99 7.04
N GLY A 82 5.31 -2.01 6.99
CA GLY A 82 6.72 -1.81 6.74
C GLY A 82 7.04 -1.96 5.26
N PHE A 83 8.07 -1.27 4.78
CA PHE A 83 8.55 -1.44 3.42
C PHE A 83 10.08 -1.56 3.44
N CYS A 84 10.57 -2.53 2.70
CA CYS A 84 11.96 -2.95 2.77
C CYS A 84 12.64 -2.85 1.41
N ASP A 85 13.95 -2.60 1.43
CA ASP A 85 14.73 -2.43 0.20
C ASP A 85 15.25 -3.76 -0.38
N ARG A 86 14.88 -4.87 0.23
CA ARG A 86 15.20 -6.21 -0.25
C ARG A 86 13.98 -7.11 -0.23
N ALA A 87 14.02 -8.14 -1.06
CA ALA A 87 12.97 -9.16 -1.06
C ALA A 87 12.96 -9.91 0.27
N GLY A 88 11.79 -10.45 0.65
CA GLY A 88 11.67 -11.28 1.85
C GLY A 88 11.46 -10.52 3.14
N CYS A 89 11.19 -9.22 3.07
CA CYS A 89 10.87 -8.38 4.24
C CYS A 89 11.99 -8.34 5.28
N GLY A 90 13.21 -8.48 4.83
CA GLY A 90 14.37 -8.42 5.70
C GLY A 90 15.24 -7.22 5.40
N HIS A 91 16.32 -7.10 6.15
CA HIS A 91 17.36 -6.10 5.99
C HIS A 91 16.86 -4.70 6.36
N SER A 92 16.96 -3.71 5.48
CA SER A 92 16.66 -2.33 5.80
C SER A 92 15.20 -2.01 5.51
N CYS A 93 14.41 -1.81 6.55
CA CYS A 93 12.98 -1.54 6.45
C CYS A 93 12.61 -0.26 7.16
N ASN A 94 11.60 0.43 6.62
CA ASN A 94 11.00 1.61 7.22
C ASN A 94 9.51 1.39 7.41
N GLN A 95 8.86 2.29 8.11
CA GLN A 95 7.43 2.20 8.36
C GLN A 95 6.69 3.31 7.62
N LEU A 96 5.49 2.99 7.14
CA LEU A 96 4.65 3.96 6.46
C LEU A 96 4.31 5.15 7.36
N SER A 97 4.18 4.91 8.66
CA SER A 97 3.90 5.97 9.63
C SER A 97 5.00 7.03 9.71
N THR A 98 6.20 6.72 9.23
CA THR A 98 7.32 7.68 9.19
C THR A 98 7.62 8.13 7.76
N CYS A 99 6.62 8.15 6.89
CA CYS A 99 6.77 8.56 5.50
C CYS A 99 7.41 9.95 5.40
N GLY A 100 8.48 10.04 4.63
CA GLY A 100 9.20 11.29 4.44
C GLY A 100 8.62 12.19 3.35
N THR A 101 8.01 11.60 2.34
CA THR A 101 7.43 12.35 1.21
C THR A 101 6.03 11.85 0.93
N ARG A 102 5.04 12.69 1.24
CA ARG A 102 3.63 12.36 1.04
C ARG A 102 3.21 12.74 -0.38
N LEU A 103 2.42 11.85 -0.98
CA LEU A 103 1.86 12.05 -2.31
C LEU A 103 0.34 12.19 -2.21
N ASP A 104 -0.32 12.45 -3.34
CA ASP A 104 -1.77 12.57 -3.37
C ASP A 104 -2.44 11.24 -3.01
N ASN A 105 -3.66 11.32 -2.49
CA ASN A 105 -4.52 10.17 -2.16
C ASN A 105 -3.94 9.25 -1.08
N GLY A 106 -3.12 9.78 -0.18
CA GLY A 106 -2.59 9.02 0.94
C GLY A 106 -1.39 8.14 0.59
N PHE A 107 -0.84 8.27 -0.61
CA PHE A 107 0.36 7.53 -1.00
C PHE A 107 1.61 8.14 -0.40
N CYS A 108 2.62 7.29 -0.24
CA CYS A 108 3.95 7.67 0.20
C CYS A 108 4.97 7.31 -0.86
N PHE A 109 5.92 8.22 -1.11
CA PHE A 109 7.03 7.94 -2.00
C PHE A 109 8.03 7.03 -1.29
N THR A 110 8.22 5.81 -1.81
CA THR A 110 9.05 4.78 -1.20
C THR A 110 9.98 4.16 -2.26
N PRO A 111 10.89 4.96 -2.84
CA PRO A 111 11.74 4.45 -3.92
C PRO A 111 12.62 3.30 -3.43
N GLY A 112 12.82 2.31 -4.30
CA GLY A 112 13.66 1.17 -3.98
C GLY A 112 13.00 0.11 -3.13
N THR A 113 11.70 0.18 -2.91
CA THR A 113 10.96 -0.84 -2.17
C THR A 113 10.90 -2.14 -2.96
N ARG A 114 11.18 -3.26 -2.29
CA ARG A 114 11.15 -4.60 -2.89
C ARG A 114 10.24 -5.56 -2.15
N SER A 115 9.90 -5.26 -0.92
CA SER A 115 8.96 -6.08 -0.15
C SER A 115 8.24 -5.21 0.86
N ILE A 116 7.06 -5.67 1.29
CA ILE A 116 6.19 -4.95 2.21
C ILE A 116 5.77 -5.89 3.32
N ILE A 117 5.94 -5.44 4.56
CA ILE A 117 5.53 -6.19 5.74
C ILE A 117 4.12 -5.75 6.11
N VAL A 118 3.16 -6.67 6.00
CA VAL A 118 1.80 -6.44 6.47
C VAL A 118 1.70 -7.06 7.85
N PRO A 119 1.57 -6.26 8.92
CA PRO A 119 1.47 -6.79 10.27
C PRO A 119 0.08 -7.34 10.54
N PRO A 120 -0.10 -8.11 11.62
CA PRO A 120 -1.44 -8.49 12.05
C PRO A 120 -2.30 -7.25 12.31
N ALA A 121 -3.54 -7.32 11.87
CA ALA A 121 -4.49 -6.23 12.05
C ALA A 121 -5.00 -6.17 13.50
#